data_496fa94d4f1984b4fcafb7cea57931ac
#
_entry.id   496fa94d4f1984b4fcafb7cea57931ac
#
_cell.length_a   1.000
_cell.length_b   1.000
_cell.length_c   1.000
_cell.angle_alpha   90.00
_cell.angle_beta   90.00
_cell.angle_gamma   90.00
#
_symmetry.space_group_name_H-M   'P 1'
#
loop_
_entity.id
_entity.type
_entity.pdbx_description
1 polymer ?
#
loop_
_entity_poly.entity_id
_entity_poly.type
_entity_poly.pdbx_seq_one_letter_code
_entity_poly.pdbx_strand_id
1 'polypeptide(L)'
;PDSDCEYSTQSYTGYEPTSMRAIRARYDAYEQSRGRVQQLRELGHSVDKVEYIIMGGTFMSLPEDYRNQFIAQLHNALSGATSLDVDEAVRFSERAQTKCIGITIETRPDYCLRPHLSQMLRYGCTRLEIGVQSVYEDVARDTNRGHTVRAVCETFQLAKDAGYKVVAHMMPDLPNVGVERDLEQFKEYFEN
;
A
#
# COMPACT_ATOMS: atom_id res chain seq x y z
N PRO A 1 -7.01 18.64 1.57
CA PRO A 1 -5.77 19.15 0.98
C PRO A 1 -6.16 20.11 -0.12
N ASP A 2 -5.53 21.27 -0.15
CA ASP A 2 -5.75 22.22 -1.22
C ASP A 2 -5.36 21.58 -2.54
N SER A 3 -6.29 21.62 -3.51
CA SER A 3 -6.10 21.12 -4.86
C SER A 3 -4.92 21.78 -5.61
N ASP A 4 -4.30 22.77 -5.01
CA ASP A 4 -3.26 23.63 -5.57
C ASP A 4 -1.85 23.30 -5.07
N CYS A 5 -1.66 22.22 -4.30
CA CYS A 5 -0.33 21.80 -3.90
C CYS A 5 0.32 20.95 -5.01
N GLU A 6 1.23 21.55 -5.77
CA GLU A 6 2.00 20.86 -6.82
C GLU A 6 2.82 19.66 -6.34
N TYR A 7 3.03 19.52 -5.01
CA TYR A 7 3.98 18.59 -4.43
C TYR A 7 3.38 17.47 -3.60
N SER A 8 2.08 17.51 -3.28
CA SER A 8 1.43 16.47 -2.49
C SER A 8 0.19 15.89 -3.20
N THR A 9 -0.07 14.62 -2.95
CA THR A 9 -1.31 13.98 -3.41
C THR A 9 -2.49 14.43 -2.54
N GLN A 10 -3.73 14.24 -3.01
CA GLN A 10 -4.94 14.63 -2.25
C GLN A 10 -5.06 13.95 -0.88
N SER A 11 -4.39 12.82 -0.67
CA SER A 11 -4.41 12.06 0.59
C SER A 11 -3.34 12.49 1.60
N TYR A 12 -2.41 13.39 1.21
CA TYR A 12 -1.27 13.79 2.02
C TYR A 12 -1.08 15.30 2.00
N THR A 13 -0.52 15.83 3.09
CA THR A 13 -0.22 17.27 3.23
C THR A 13 1.15 17.64 2.68
N GLY A 14 2.02 16.65 2.44
CA GLY A 14 3.41 16.84 2.03
C GLY A 14 4.40 16.89 3.21
N TYR A 15 3.91 16.98 4.44
CA TYR A 15 4.75 17.04 5.64
C TYR A 15 4.99 15.67 6.29
N GLU A 16 4.30 14.64 5.86
CA GLU A 16 4.52 13.28 6.31
C GLU A 16 5.94 12.81 5.92
N PRO A 17 6.63 12.05 6.78
CA PRO A 17 8.01 11.62 6.50
C PRO A 17 8.17 10.89 5.15
N THR A 18 7.17 10.11 4.73
CA THR A 18 7.17 9.41 3.44
C THR A 18 6.99 10.39 2.28
N SER A 19 6.05 11.32 2.39
CA SER A 19 5.81 12.37 1.39
C SER A 19 7.04 13.24 1.20
N MET A 20 7.68 13.69 2.29
CA MET A 20 8.90 14.47 2.23
C MET A 20 10.04 13.73 1.54
N ARG A 21 10.17 12.42 1.75
CA ARG A 21 11.18 11.61 1.03
C ARG A 21 10.86 11.50 -0.45
N ALA A 22 9.60 11.28 -0.79
CA ALA A 22 9.14 11.21 -2.18
C ALA A 22 9.39 12.53 -2.92
N ILE A 23 9.03 13.66 -2.31
CA ILE A 23 9.27 15.00 -2.88
C ILE A 23 10.77 15.23 -3.12
N ARG A 24 11.64 14.93 -2.14
CA ARG A 24 13.10 15.06 -2.27
C ARG A 24 13.67 14.19 -3.38
N ALA A 25 13.14 13.00 -3.56
CA ALA A 25 13.49 12.08 -4.64
C ALA A 25 12.76 12.41 -5.97
N ARG A 26 11.99 13.50 -6.04
CA ARG A 26 11.18 13.88 -7.20
C ARG A 26 10.26 12.73 -7.67
N TYR A 27 9.71 11.99 -6.70
CA TYR A 27 8.86 10.81 -6.93
C TYR A 27 9.54 9.68 -7.70
N ASP A 28 10.87 9.66 -7.75
CA ASP A 28 11.64 8.54 -8.28
C ASP A 28 11.74 7.43 -7.22
N ALA A 29 11.13 6.27 -7.50
CA ALA A 29 11.06 5.16 -6.55
C ALA A 29 12.42 4.52 -6.28
N TYR A 30 13.28 4.46 -7.30
CA TYR A 30 14.65 3.94 -7.17
C TYR A 30 15.48 4.82 -6.24
N GLU A 31 15.50 6.11 -6.49
CA GLU A 31 16.28 7.07 -5.69
C GLU A 31 15.77 7.18 -4.26
N GLN A 32 14.44 7.18 -4.06
CA GLN A 32 13.84 7.19 -2.73
C GLN A 32 14.23 5.96 -1.91
N SER A 33 14.14 4.77 -2.52
CA SER A 33 14.47 3.51 -1.87
C SER A 33 15.96 3.41 -1.57
N ARG A 34 16.81 3.64 -2.57
CA ARG A 34 18.28 3.60 -2.43
C ARG A 34 18.79 4.61 -1.40
N GLY A 35 18.30 5.85 -1.48
CA GLY A 35 18.65 6.89 -0.53
C GLY A 35 18.29 6.54 0.91
N ARG A 36 17.12 5.89 1.13
CA ARG A 36 16.72 5.47 2.47
C ARG A 36 17.59 4.33 3.00
N VAL A 37 17.90 3.35 2.18
CA VAL A 37 18.83 2.26 2.54
C VAL A 37 20.20 2.81 2.92
N GLN A 38 20.72 3.74 2.11
CA GLN A 38 22.00 4.39 2.37
C GLN A 38 22.01 5.15 3.70
N GLN A 39 20.98 5.96 3.97
CA GLN A 39 20.85 6.67 5.25
C GLN A 39 20.85 5.72 6.46
N LEU A 40 20.14 4.60 6.38
CA LEU A 40 20.11 3.63 7.47
C LEU A 40 21.48 3.00 7.71
N ARG A 41 22.23 2.69 6.65
CA ARG A 41 23.61 2.19 6.76
C ARG A 41 24.55 3.21 7.37
N GLU A 42 24.45 4.47 6.98
CA GLU A 42 25.24 5.57 7.56
C GLU A 42 24.96 5.81 9.04
N LEU A 43 23.73 5.51 9.49
CA LEU A 43 23.34 5.51 10.90
C LEU A 43 23.79 4.24 11.66
N GLY A 44 24.49 3.32 11.02
CA GLY A 44 25.04 2.12 11.64
C GLY A 44 24.09 0.90 11.64
N HIS A 45 22.97 0.96 10.93
CA HIS A 45 22.08 -0.19 10.80
C HIS A 45 22.63 -1.19 9.77
N SER A 46 22.54 -2.50 10.07
CA SER A 46 22.64 -3.52 9.05
C SER A 46 21.33 -3.56 8.27
N VAL A 47 21.41 -3.55 6.93
CA VAL A 47 20.23 -3.57 6.06
C VAL A 47 20.31 -4.81 5.18
N ASP A 48 19.96 -5.96 5.76
CA ASP A 48 19.98 -7.25 5.07
C ASP A 48 18.60 -7.62 4.51
N LYS A 49 17.55 -7.14 5.16
CA LYS A 49 16.16 -7.39 4.82
C LYS A 49 15.37 -6.09 4.81
N VAL A 50 14.56 -5.91 3.79
CA VAL A 50 13.70 -4.74 3.60
C VAL A 50 12.28 -5.19 3.33
N GLU A 51 11.32 -4.59 4.00
CA GLU A 51 9.91 -4.63 3.68
C GLU A 51 9.51 -3.24 3.15
N TYR A 52 8.85 -3.22 2.01
CA TYR A 52 8.28 -1.99 1.45
C TYR A 52 6.83 -1.85 1.85
N ILE A 53 6.42 -0.62 2.17
CA ILE A 53 5.03 -0.25 2.35
C ILE A 53 4.71 0.84 1.32
N ILE A 54 3.90 0.49 0.33
CA ILE A 54 3.47 1.41 -0.73
C ILE A 54 2.21 2.12 -0.25
N MET A 55 2.40 3.37 0.12
CA MET A 55 1.36 4.25 0.63
C MET A 55 0.98 5.28 -0.44
N GLY A 56 -0.23 5.80 -0.38
CA GLY A 56 -0.66 6.85 -1.30
C GLY A 56 -2.10 6.71 -1.77
N GLY A 57 -2.93 6.07 -0.97
CA GLY A 57 -4.36 5.89 -1.22
C GLY A 57 -4.63 4.62 -2.02
N THR A 58 -4.65 4.68 -3.33
CA THR A 58 -5.03 3.51 -4.14
C THR A 58 -4.02 3.28 -5.26
N PHE A 59 -2.89 2.67 -4.92
CA PHE A 59 -1.81 2.40 -5.88
C PHE A 59 -2.31 1.65 -7.13
N MET A 60 -3.23 0.69 -6.96
CA MET A 60 -3.76 -0.11 -8.06
C MET A 60 -4.67 0.67 -9.03
N SER A 61 -5.07 1.91 -8.71
CA SER A 61 -5.81 2.79 -9.62
C SER A 61 -4.93 3.50 -10.65
N LEU A 62 -3.62 3.51 -10.44
CA LEU A 62 -2.66 4.15 -11.34
C LEU A 62 -2.51 3.34 -12.64
N PRO A 63 -2.04 3.95 -13.75
CA PRO A 63 -1.76 3.24 -14.99
C PRO A 63 -0.83 2.04 -14.78
N GLU A 64 -1.09 0.95 -15.49
CA GLU A 64 -0.33 -0.29 -15.31
C GLU A 64 1.17 -0.12 -15.59
N ASP A 65 1.52 0.59 -16.65
CA ASP A 65 2.92 0.84 -17.01
C ASP A 65 3.66 1.58 -15.89
N TYR A 66 3.00 2.57 -15.27
CA TYR A 66 3.56 3.29 -14.14
C TYR A 66 3.78 2.36 -12.93
N ARG A 67 2.78 1.52 -12.61
CA ARG A 67 2.90 0.56 -11.50
C ARG A 67 4.04 -0.42 -11.74
N ASN A 68 4.13 -0.97 -12.95
CA ASN A 68 5.17 -1.91 -13.34
C ASN A 68 6.57 -1.26 -13.21
N GLN A 69 6.73 -0.04 -13.72
CA GLN A 69 7.99 0.70 -13.60
C GLN A 69 8.34 0.98 -12.13
N PHE A 70 7.37 1.43 -11.34
CA PHE A 70 7.56 1.75 -9.92
C PHE A 70 8.04 0.51 -9.14
N ILE A 71 7.38 -0.63 -9.32
CA ILE A 71 7.74 -1.89 -8.64
C ILE A 71 9.12 -2.39 -9.10
N ALA A 72 9.39 -2.35 -10.40
CA ALA A 72 10.71 -2.73 -10.92
C ALA A 72 11.83 -1.87 -10.32
N GLN A 73 11.61 -0.56 -10.19
CA GLN A 73 12.56 0.36 -9.56
C GLN A 73 12.82 0.04 -8.09
N LEU A 74 11.79 -0.35 -7.31
CA LEU A 74 11.96 -0.77 -5.91
C LEU A 74 12.88 -2.00 -5.81
N HIS A 75 12.63 -3.02 -6.62
CA HIS A 75 13.46 -4.23 -6.64
C HIS A 75 14.88 -3.96 -7.13
N ASN A 76 15.03 -3.14 -8.18
CA ASN A 76 16.34 -2.75 -8.71
C ASN A 76 17.17 -1.95 -7.68
N ALA A 77 16.52 -1.11 -6.87
CA ALA A 77 17.20 -0.33 -5.83
C ALA A 77 17.86 -1.22 -4.74
N LEU A 78 17.31 -2.41 -4.48
CA LEU A 78 17.87 -3.37 -3.53
C LEU A 78 18.90 -4.31 -4.19
N SER A 79 18.61 -4.76 -5.40
CA SER A 79 19.48 -5.71 -6.12
C SER A 79 20.72 -5.05 -6.75
N GLY A 80 20.63 -3.75 -7.04
CA GLY A 80 21.64 -3.03 -7.82
C GLY A 80 21.63 -3.40 -9.32
N ALA A 81 20.69 -4.23 -9.76
CA ALA A 81 20.52 -4.61 -11.14
C ALA A 81 19.66 -3.61 -11.92
N THR A 82 19.72 -3.68 -13.24
CA THR A 82 18.78 -3.00 -14.13
C THR A 82 17.99 -4.08 -14.85
N SER A 83 16.69 -4.16 -14.57
CA SER A 83 15.80 -5.15 -15.18
C SER A 83 15.06 -4.58 -16.38
N LEU A 84 14.64 -5.45 -17.28
CA LEU A 84 13.80 -5.12 -18.43
C LEU A 84 12.33 -4.97 -18.07
N ASP A 85 11.87 -5.74 -17.07
CA ASP A 85 10.49 -5.78 -16.60
C ASP A 85 10.41 -6.13 -15.11
N VAL A 86 9.18 -6.19 -14.59
CA VAL A 86 8.90 -6.52 -13.19
C VAL A 86 9.31 -7.94 -12.83
N ASP A 87 9.03 -8.90 -13.72
CA ASP A 87 9.30 -10.32 -13.43
C ASP A 87 10.81 -10.57 -13.33
N GLU A 88 11.59 -9.89 -14.15
CA GLU A 88 13.05 -9.92 -14.07
C GLU A 88 13.56 -9.20 -12.81
N ALA A 89 12.98 -8.04 -12.46
CA ALA A 89 13.34 -7.31 -11.26
C ALA A 89 13.13 -8.15 -9.99
N VAL A 90 11.99 -8.83 -9.90
CA VAL A 90 11.68 -9.74 -8.78
C VAL A 90 12.71 -10.88 -8.71
N ARG A 91 13.03 -11.51 -9.84
CA ARG A 91 14.04 -12.59 -9.88
C ARG A 91 15.45 -12.13 -9.45
N PHE A 92 15.85 -10.91 -9.83
CA PHE A 92 17.13 -10.33 -9.37
C PHE A 92 17.10 -10.04 -7.88
N SER A 93 15.99 -9.51 -7.37
CA SER A 93 15.80 -9.21 -5.96
C SER A 93 15.90 -10.46 -5.08
N GLU A 94 15.41 -11.61 -5.54
CA GLU A 94 15.53 -12.90 -4.82
C GLU A 94 16.99 -13.32 -4.58
N ARG A 95 17.90 -12.91 -5.46
CA ARG A 95 19.34 -13.24 -5.39
C ARG A 95 20.17 -12.10 -4.81
N ALA A 96 19.58 -10.94 -4.55
CA ALA A 96 20.28 -9.78 -4.04
C ALA A 96 20.84 -10.01 -2.63
N GLN A 97 21.87 -9.28 -2.25
CA GLN A 97 22.42 -9.28 -0.90
C GLN A 97 21.41 -8.69 0.10
N THR A 98 20.81 -7.55 -0.23
CA THR A 98 19.69 -6.99 0.53
C THR A 98 18.39 -7.58 0.00
N LYS A 99 17.69 -8.35 0.83
CA LYS A 99 16.46 -9.06 0.45
C LYS A 99 15.23 -8.18 0.57
N CYS A 100 14.42 -8.12 -0.48
CA CYS A 100 13.03 -7.69 -0.35
C CYS A 100 12.22 -8.86 0.24
N ILE A 101 11.87 -8.78 1.52
CA ILE A 101 11.16 -9.86 2.21
C ILE A 101 9.63 -9.71 2.13
N GLY A 102 9.15 -8.61 1.64
CA GLY A 102 7.74 -8.34 1.46
C GLY A 102 7.46 -6.96 0.90
N ILE A 103 6.33 -6.86 0.24
CA ILE A 103 5.74 -5.60 -0.19
C ILE A 103 4.32 -5.54 0.38
N THR A 104 4.00 -4.45 1.03
CA THR A 104 2.66 -4.11 1.48
C THR A 104 2.07 -3.08 0.53
N ILE A 105 0.85 -3.30 0.07
CA ILE A 105 0.13 -2.35 -0.80
C ILE A 105 -1.16 -1.93 -0.11
N GLU A 106 -1.32 -0.62 0.05
CA GLU A 106 -2.58 -0.02 0.49
C GLU A 106 -3.56 0.03 -0.69
N THR A 107 -4.78 -0.45 -0.47
CA THR A 107 -5.79 -0.55 -1.53
C THR A 107 -7.21 -0.39 -1.00
N ARG A 108 -8.16 -0.29 -1.92
CA ARG A 108 -9.59 -0.28 -1.64
C ARG A 108 -10.23 -1.57 -2.16
N PRO A 109 -11.40 -1.98 -1.64
CA PRO A 109 -12.10 -3.18 -2.10
C PRO A 109 -12.35 -3.23 -3.61
N ASP A 110 -12.71 -2.10 -4.22
CA ASP A 110 -12.97 -1.98 -5.67
C ASP A 110 -11.70 -2.13 -6.54
N TYR A 111 -10.51 -1.99 -5.94
CA TYR A 111 -9.20 -2.24 -6.57
C TYR A 111 -8.49 -3.48 -6.00
N CYS A 112 -9.26 -4.40 -5.41
CA CYS A 112 -8.75 -5.64 -4.84
C CYS A 112 -9.48 -6.88 -5.37
N LEU A 113 -9.88 -6.84 -6.64
CA LEU A 113 -10.53 -7.94 -7.35
C LEU A 113 -9.48 -8.95 -7.84
N ARG A 114 -9.92 -10.12 -8.31
CA ARG A 114 -9.03 -11.21 -8.78
C ARG A 114 -7.89 -10.76 -9.71
N PRO A 115 -8.13 -9.92 -10.75
CA PRO A 115 -7.03 -9.45 -11.61
C PRO A 115 -6.01 -8.61 -10.85
N HIS A 116 -6.48 -7.72 -9.93
CA HIS A 116 -5.59 -6.90 -9.11
C HIS A 116 -4.74 -7.76 -8.17
N LEU A 117 -5.36 -8.74 -7.50
CA LEU A 117 -4.67 -9.69 -6.63
C LEU A 117 -3.59 -10.46 -7.39
N SER A 118 -3.92 -10.99 -8.59
CA SER A 118 -2.96 -11.69 -9.43
C SER A 118 -1.77 -10.80 -9.82
N GLN A 119 -2.02 -9.54 -10.16
CA GLN A 119 -0.96 -8.59 -10.48
C GLN A 119 -0.09 -8.25 -9.26
N MET A 120 -0.70 -8.03 -8.10
CA MET A 120 0.04 -7.78 -6.87
C MET A 120 0.90 -8.97 -6.43
N LEU A 121 0.47 -10.22 -6.68
CA LEU A 121 1.32 -11.41 -6.49
C LEU A 121 2.56 -11.35 -7.36
N ARG A 122 2.42 -11.01 -8.65
CA ARG A 122 3.57 -10.84 -9.56
C ARG A 122 4.55 -9.75 -9.09
N TYR A 123 4.07 -8.74 -8.38
CA TYR A 123 4.91 -7.69 -7.80
C TYR A 123 5.74 -8.17 -6.59
N GLY A 124 5.45 -9.34 -6.05
CA GLY A 124 6.03 -9.82 -4.79
C GLY A 124 5.30 -9.27 -3.57
N CYS A 125 4.07 -8.80 -3.72
CA CYS A 125 3.25 -8.31 -2.60
C CYS A 125 2.86 -9.47 -1.69
N THR A 126 3.04 -9.25 -0.37
CA THR A 126 2.77 -10.26 0.68
C THR A 126 1.68 -9.83 1.65
N ARG A 127 1.39 -8.54 1.71
CA ARG A 127 0.40 -7.95 2.62
C ARG A 127 -0.44 -6.92 1.90
N LEU A 128 -1.71 -6.89 2.20
CA LEU A 128 -2.65 -5.86 1.75
C LEU A 128 -3.15 -5.07 2.94
N GLU A 129 -3.20 -3.76 2.80
CA GLU A 129 -3.85 -2.85 3.73
C GLU A 129 -5.14 -2.35 3.08
N ILE A 130 -6.27 -2.86 3.54
CA ILE A 130 -7.57 -2.65 2.89
C ILE A 130 -8.36 -1.60 3.65
N GLY A 131 -8.75 -0.55 2.96
CA GLY A 131 -9.57 0.52 3.50
C GLY A 131 -11.02 0.08 3.72
N VAL A 132 -11.31 -0.50 4.89
CA VAL A 132 -12.67 -0.85 5.34
C VAL A 132 -13.41 0.40 5.77
N GLN A 133 -12.82 1.15 6.67
CA GLN A 133 -13.25 2.41 7.25
C GLN A 133 -14.37 2.25 8.28
N SER A 134 -15.49 1.58 7.92
CA SER A 134 -16.60 1.25 8.81
C SER A 134 -17.27 -0.05 8.38
N VAL A 135 -17.87 -0.76 9.33
CA VAL A 135 -18.67 -1.97 9.08
C VAL A 135 -20.15 -1.64 8.81
N TYR A 136 -20.52 -0.36 8.83
CA TYR A 136 -21.91 0.08 8.67
C TYR A 136 -22.18 0.61 7.26
N GLU A 137 -23.18 0.04 6.58
CA GLU A 137 -23.58 0.45 5.21
C GLU A 137 -24.10 1.89 5.13
N ASP A 138 -24.80 2.37 6.17
CA ASP A 138 -25.26 3.75 6.23
C ASP A 138 -24.08 4.74 6.31
N VAL A 139 -23.08 4.43 7.12
CA VAL A 139 -21.87 5.23 7.25
C VAL A 139 -21.07 5.23 5.93
N ALA A 140 -20.93 4.07 5.30
CA ALA A 140 -20.27 3.95 4.00
C ALA A 140 -20.94 4.83 2.93
N ARG A 141 -22.27 4.86 2.91
CA ARG A 141 -23.07 5.70 2.02
C ARG A 141 -22.92 7.19 2.35
N ASP A 142 -23.08 7.56 3.61
CA ASP A 142 -23.04 8.96 4.07
C ASP A 142 -21.67 9.61 3.86
N THR A 143 -20.60 8.80 3.91
CA THR A 143 -19.22 9.24 3.65
C THR A 143 -18.80 9.06 2.19
N ASN A 144 -19.75 8.73 1.29
CA ASN A 144 -19.53 8.54 -0.14
C ASN A 144 -18.39 7.54 -0.45
N ARG A 145 -18.34 6.43 0.29
CA ARG A 145 -17.42 5.32 0.01
C ARG A 145 -17.88 4.58 -1.24
N GLY A 146 -16.98 4.33 -2.15
CA GLY A 146 -17.28 3.68 -3.44
C GLY A 146 -17.49 2.15 -3.33
N HIS A 147 -17.68 1.60 -2.13
CA HIS A 147 -17.83 0.15 -1.90
C HIS A 147 -18.82 -0.13 -0.76
N THR A 148 -19.39 -1.33 -0.78
CA THR A 148 -20.29 -1.84 0.25
C THR A 148 -19.53 -2.69 1.28
N VAL A 149 -20.14 -2.93 2.45
CA VAL A 149 -19.59 -3.87 3.46
C VAL A 149 -19.44 -5.27 2.87
N ARG A 150 -20.41 -5.72 2.06
CA ARG A 150 -20.31 -6.99 1.34
C ARG A 150 -19.06 -7.07 0.44
N ALA A 151 -18.77 -6.01 -0.30
CA ALA A 151 -17.55 -5.94 -1.14
C ALA A 151 -16.27 -6.06 -0.31
N VAL A 152 -16.26 -5.50 0.91
CA VAL A 152 -15.15 -5.69 1.86
C VAL A 152 -15.00 -7.17 2.24
N CYS A 153 -16.07 -7.84 2.66
CA CYS A 153 -16.03 -9.25 3.04
C CYS A 153 -15.54 -10.15 1.89
N GLU A 154 -16.06 -9.94 0.67
CA GLU A 154 -15.63 -10.67 -0.52
C GLU A 154 -14.14 -10.43 -0.82
N THR A 155 -13.66 -9.19 -0.65
CA THR A 155 -12.25 -8.82 -0.83
C THR A 155 -11.36 -9.52 0.19
N PHE A 156 -11.75 -9.54 1.47
CA PHE A 156 -10.99 -10.23 2.52
C PHE A 156 -10.88 -11.72 2.23
N GLN A 157 -11.98 -12.36 1.86
CA GLN A 157 -11.99 -13.77 1.48
C GLN A 157 -11.02 -14.04 0.33
N LEU A 158 -11.15 -13.29 -0.78
CA LEU A 158 -10.28 -13.46 -1.95
C LEU A 158 -8.81 -13.24 -1.62
N ALA A 159 -8.50 -12.22 -0.82
CA ALA A 159 -7.13 -11.91 -0.41
C ALA A 159 -6.53 -13.03 0.47
N LYS A 160 -7.31 -13.55 1.42
CA LYS A 160 -6.89 -14.66 2.29
C LYS A 160 -6.72 -15.96 1.50
N ASP A 161 -7.65 -16.28 0.59
CA ASP A 161 -7.56 -17.45 -0.28
C ASP A 161 -6.33 -17.40 -1.21
N ALA A 162 -5.94 -16.19 -1.63
CA ALA A 162 -4.71 -15.96 -2.40
C ALA A 162 -3.42 -15.99 -1.55
N GLY A 163 -3.52 -16.13 -0.22
CA GLY A 163 -2.38 -16.26 0.69
C GLY A 163 -1.82 -14.94 1.22
N TYR A 164 -2.48 -13.81 1.01
CA TYR A 164 -2.04 -12.53 1.57
C TYR A 164 -2.23 -12.43 3.08
N LYS A 165 -1.35 -11.71 3.73
CA LYS A 165 -1.63 -11.09 5.03
C LYS A 165 -2.54 -9.88 4.78
N VAL A 166 -3.56 -9.71 5.61
CA VAL A 166 -4.51 -8.61 5.45
C VAL A 166 -4.57 -7.78 6.71
N VAL A 167 -4.53 -6.46 6.53
CA VAL A 167 -4.73 -5.45 7.56
C VAL A 167 -5.94 -4.61 7.17
N ALA A 168 -6.85 -4.38 8.11
CA ALA A 168 -7.99 -3.51 7.92
C ALA A 168 -7.65 -2.10 8.40
N HIS A 169 -7.88 -1.11 7.55
CA HIS A 169 -7.87 0.28 7.96
C HIS A 169 -9.28 0.71 8.36
N MET A 170 -9.44 1.06 9.64
CA MET A 170 -10.68 1.56 10.21
C MET A 170 -10.56 3.07 10.46
N MET A 171 -11.65 3.79 10.34
CA MET A 171 -11.72 5.22 10.64
C MET A 171 -12.74 5.47 11.77
N PRO A 172 -12.29 5.68 13.00
CA PRO A 172 -13.19 6.13 14.05
C PRO A 172 -13.61 7.59 13.83
N ASP A 173 -14.68 7.97 14.50
CA ASP A 173 -15.22 9.35 14.50
C ASP A 173 -15.66 9.83 13.09
N LEU A 174 -16.19 8.92 12.29
CA LEU A 174 -16.83 9.30 11.05
C LEU A 174 -18.14 10.06 11.31
N PRO A 175 -18.58 10.93 10.40
CA PRO A 175 -19.84 11.65 10.54
C PRO A 175 -21.00 10.73 10.89
N ASN A 176 -21.82 11.12 11.89
CA ASN A 176 -23.00 10.43 12.38
C ASN A 176 -22.75 9.05 13.05
N VAL A 177 -21.52 8.75 13.44
CA VAL A 177 -21.19 7.49 14.14
C VAL A 177 -21.22 7.66 15.66
N GLY A 178 -20.34 8.49 16.22
CA GLY A 178 -20.20 8.67 17.67
C GLY A 178 -19.44 7.50 18.34
N VAL A 179 -18.99 7.75 19.58
CA VAL A 179 -18.09 6.85 20.32
C VAL A 179 -18.69 5.47 20.59
N GLU A 180 -19.98 5.41 20.96
CA GLU A 180 -20.63 4.14 21.29
C GLU A 180 -20.69 3.21 20.09
N ARG A 181 -21.05 3.76 18.94
CA ARG A 181 -21.14 3.00 17.70
C ARG A 181 -19.75 2.63 17.16
N ASP A 182 -18.74 3.48 17.39
CA ASP A 182 -17.35 3.13 17.08
C ASP A 182 -16.84 1.95 17.91
N LEU A 183 -17.17 1.90 19.19
CA LEU A 183 -16.81 0.76 20.04
C LEU A 183 -17.50 -0.53 19.59
N GLU A 184 -18.78 -0.42 19.21
CA GLU A 184 -19.55 -1.57 18.74
C GLU A 184 -19.02 -2.12 17.41
N GLN A 185 -18.65 -1.26 16.45
CA GLN A 185 -18.08 -1.71 15.17
C GLN A 185 -16.77 -2.52 15.35
N PHE A 186 -15.96 -2.21 16.35
CA PHE A 186 -14.78 -3.01 16.64
C PHE A 186 -15.13 -4.41 17.12
N LYS A 187 -16.16 -4.56 17.94
CA LYS A 187 -16.65 -5.89 18.34
C LYS A 187 -17.18 -6.66 17.14
N GLU A 188 -18.08 -6.04 16.38
CA GLU A 188 -18.68 -6.63 15.19
C GLU A 188 -17.63 -7.06 14.16
N TYR A 189 -16.57 -6.28 13.97
CA TYR A 189 -15.47 -6.60 13.06
C TYR A 189 -14.73 -7.90 13.42
N PHE A 190 -14.60 -8.22 14.71
CA PHE A 190 -13.91 -9.42 15.17
C PHE A 190 -14.84 -10.63 15.39
N GLU A 191 -16.13 -10.44 15.40
CA GLU A 191 -17.15 -11.51 15.56
C GLU A 191 -17.59 -12.10 14.22
N ASN A 192 -17.42 -11.39 13.11
CA ASN A 192 -17.75 -11.79 11.75
C ASN A 192 -16.50 -12.10 10.93
#